data_f6f7681c842f49fc77efe11b0914485a
#
_entry.id   f6f7681c842f49fc77efe11b0914485a
#
_cell.length_a   1.000
_cell.length_b   1.000
_cell.length_c   1.000
_cell.angle_alpha   90.00
_cell.angle_beta   90.00
_cell.angle_gamma   90.00
#
_symmetry.space_group_name_H-M   'P 1'
#
loop_
_entity.id
_entity.type
_entity.pdbx_description
1 polymer ?
#
loop_
_entity_poly.entity_id
_entity_poly.type
_entity_poly.pdbx_seq_one_letter_code
_entity_poly.pdbx_strand_id
1 'polypeptide(L)'
;MELVEMLTNFGLTRQEAGLYIGLLKEGEQNGYEAAKATGISRSNAYSGLASLVDKGAAYMVEGSVVKYIPVPPEQFCSNHIRRMKELKEQILAAVPKRREEPEGYITIKGADLILDKMREMIGGARERIYLAGDQPLIRLLEEKLREAGRQGLKVVLLTDQETDLPEAILYQRESRPGQIRLIVDSTYVLTGDIDGGKDSTCLYSRKKNLIDLIKDSLKNEIKLLEASSQKESKI
;
A
#
# COMPACT_ATOMS: atom_id res chain seq x y z
N MET A 1 -6.42 -0.11 -14.64
CA MET A 1 -5.02 0.39 -14.91
C MET A 1 -4.55 -0.25 -16.20
N GLU A 2 -4.08 0.53 -17.16
CA GLU A 2 -3.54 0.01 -18.43
C GLU A 2 -2.17 -0.66 -18.20
N LEU A 3 -1.82 -1.63 -19.06
CA LEU A 3 -0.55 -2.37 -18.93
C LEU A 3 0.69 -1.46 -18.92
N VAL A 4 0.69 -0.40 -19.74
CA VAL A 4 1.77 0.61 -19.74
C VAL A 4 1.92 1.28 -18.38
N GLU A 5 0.81 1.62 -17.73
CA GLU A 5 0.80 2.25 -16.42
C GLU A 5 1.31 1.31 -15.32
N MET A 6 0.90 0.03 -15.37
CA MET A 6 1.42 -1.01 -14.46
C MET A 6 2.95 -1.16 -14.60
N LEU A 7 3.46 -1.26 -15.82
CA LEU A 7 4.89 -1.37 -16.08
C LEU A 7 5.66 -0.10 -15.67
N THR A 8 5.04 1.08 -15.80
CA THR A 8 5.65 2.34 -15.34
C THR A 8 5.76 2.36 -13.81
N ASN A 9 4.72 1.95 -13.09
CA ASN A 9 4.78 1.81 -11.64
C ASN A 9 5.77 0.72 -11.19
N PHE A 10 6.08 -0.21 -12.09
CA PHE A 10 7.06 -1.28 -11.86
C PHE A 10 8.50 -0.91 -12.25
N GLY A 11 8.76 0.37 -12.57
CA GLY A 11 10.11 0.92 -12.78
C GLY A 11 10.56 1.09 -14.23
N LEU A 12 9.70 0.85 -15.21
CA LEU A 12 9.96 1.19 -16.60
C LEU A 12 9.50 2.63 -16.88
N THR A 13 10.16 3.33 -17.77
CA THR A 13 9.61 4.56 -18.35
C THR A 13 8.46 4.21 -19.31
N ARG A 14 7.64 5.19 -19.65
CA ARG A 14 6.52 4.97 -20.59
C ARG A 14 7.00 4.51 -21.98
N GLN A 15 8.16 4.99 -22.43
CA GLN A 15 8.77 4.54 -23.68
C GLN A 15 9.31 3.12 -23.58
N GLU A 16 10.00 2.77 -22.51
CA GLU A 16 10.47 1.40 -22.25
C GLU A 16 9.32 0.41 -22.14
N ALA A 17 8.23 0.77 -21.46
CA ALA A 17 7.03 -0.06 -21.39
C ALA A 17 6.44 -0.32 -22.77
N GLY A 18 6.38 0.71 -23.63
CA GLY A 18 5.95 0.54 -25.04
C GLY A 18 6.85 -0.38 -25.84
N LEU A 19 8.18 -0.23 -25.71
CA LEU A 19 9.16 -1.10 -26.38
C LEU A 19 9.06 -2.55 -25.87
N TYR A 20 8.95 -2.74 -24.56
CA TYR A 20 8.81 -4.06 -23.96
C TYR A 20 7.54 -4.78 -24.42
N ILE A 21 6.40 -4.08 -24.46
CA ILE A 21 5.15 -4.61 -25.01
C ILE A 21 5.28 -4.93 -26.51
N GLY A 22 5.99 -4.09 -27.25
CA GLY A 22 6.30 -4.35 -28.66
C GLY A 22 7.08 -5.65 -28.84
N LEU A 23 8.15 -5.85 -28.05
CA LEU A 23 8.92 -7.09 -28.06
C LEU A 23 8.07 -8.32 -27.66
N LEU A 24 7.19 -8.19 -26.67
CA LEU A 24 6.30 -9.28 -26.26
C LEU A 24 5.32 -9.69 -27.36
N LYS A 25 4.88 -8.76 -28.21
CA LYS A 25 3.92 -9.01 -29.30
C LYS A 25 4.59 -9.59 -30.55
N GLU A 26 5.71 -8.99 -30.93
CA GLU A 26 6.35 -9.26 -32.22
C GLU A 26 7.56 -10.21 -32.08
N GLY A 27 8.02 -10.48 -30.86
CA GLY A 27 9.19 -11.30 -30.60
C GLY A 27 10.51 -10.55 -30.77
N GLU A 28 11.53 -11.22 -31.27
CA GLU A 28 12.87 -10.68 -31.47
C GLU A 28 12.89 -9.53 -32.48
N GLN A 29 13.45 -8.38 -32.11
CA GLN A 29 13.53 -7.20 -32.94
C GLN A 29 14.90 -6.50 -32.80
N ASN A 30 15.37 -5.90 -33.91
CA ASN A 30 16.45 -4.91 -33.84
C ASN A 30 15.90 -3.51 -33.50
N GLY A 31 16.80 -2.56 -33.18
CA GLY A 31 16.38 -1.22 -32.79
C GLY A 31 15.58 -0.44 -33.85
N TYR A 32 15.83 -0.73 -35.15
CA TYR A 32 15.07 -0.11 -36.24
C TYR A 32 13.63 -0.65 -36.31
N GLU A 33 13.47 -1.96 -36.20
CA GLU A 33 12.16 -2.63 -36.17
C GLU A 33 11.32 -2.19 -35.00
N ALA A 34 11.92 -2.17 -33.81
CA ALA A 34 11.27 -1.68 -32.59
C ALA A 34 10.84 -0.20 -32.68
N ALA A 35 11.70 0.67 -33.26
CA ALA A 35 11.37 2.06 -33.52
C ALA A 35 10.16 2.19 -34.44
N LYS A 36 10.13 1.41 -35.52
CA LYS A 36 9.05 1.41 -36.52
C LYS A 36 7.74 0.89 -35.91
N ALA A 37 7.80 -0.20 -35.14
CA ALA A 37 6.62 -0.81 -34.52
C ALA A 37 5.98 0.06 -33.44
N THR A 38 6.78 0.83 -32.69
CA THR A 38 6.30 1.65 -31.57
C THR A 38 6.08 3.13 -31.89
N GLY A 39 6.53 3.58 -33.09
CA GLY A 39 6.49 5.01 -33.47
C GLY A 39 7.48 5.90 -32.71
N ILE A 40 8.41 5.33 -31.97
CA ILE A 40 9.45 6.04 -31.21
C ILE A 40 10.61 6.38 -32.17
N SER A 41 11.30 7.51 -31.97
CA SER A 41 12.49 7.84 -32.77
C SER A 41 13.56 6.74 -32.63
N ARG A 42 14.36 6.54 -33.69
CA ARG A 42 15.42 5.51 -33.67
C ARG A 42 16.35 5.64 -32.48
N SER A 43 16.84 6.87 -32.22
CA SER A 43 17.73 7.13 -31.09
C SER A 43 17.10 6.71 -29.75
N ASN A 44 15.84 7.08 -29.52
CA ASN A 44 15.11 6.72 -28.31
C ASN A 44 14.85 5.22 -28.22
N ALA A 45 14.57 4.55 -29.34
CA ALA A 45 14.36 3.11 -29.35
C ALA A 45 15.64 2.36 -28.96
N TYR A 46 16.80 2.73 -29.54
CA TYR A 46 18.07 2.11 -29.15
C TYR A 46 18.41 2.34 -27.68
N SER A 47 18.26 3.60 -27.19
CA SER A 47 18.49 3.91 -25.77
C SER A 47 17.52 3.18 -24.85
N GLY A 48 16.25 3.09 -25.23
CA GLY A 48 15.22 2.38 -24.46
C GLY A 48 15.44 0.87 -24.41
N LEU A 49 15.85 0.26 -25.55
CA LEU A 49 16.18 -1.17 -25.60
C LEU A 49 17.43 -1.49 -24.75
N ALA A 50 18.47 -0.67 -24.81
CA ALA A 50 19.63 -0.84 -23.93
C ALA A 50 19.23 -0.75 -22.45
N SER A 51 18.40 0.24 -22.10
CA SER A 51 17.88 0.39 -20.73
C SER A 51 17.00 -0.81 -20.31
N LEU A 52 16.21 -1.40 -21.21
CA LEU A 52 15.46 -2.63 -20.91
C LEU A 52 16.40 -3.79 -20.56
N VAL A 53 17.55 -3.90 -21.25
CA VAL A 53 18.57 -4.91 -20.92
C VAL A 53 19.15 -4.66 -19.54
N ASP A 54 19.55 -3.42 -19.23
CA ASP A 54 20.08 -3.04 -17.91
C ASP A 54 19.09 -3.31 -16.78
N LYS A 55 17.79 -3.09 -17.04
CA LYS A 55 16.70 -3.38 -16.10
C LYS A 55 16.32 -4.86 -16.02
N GLY A 56 16.86 -5.69 -16.93
CA GLY A 56 16.58 -7.12 -17.01
C GLY A 56 15.21 -7.45 -17.58
N ALA A 57 14.63 -6.55 -18.39
CA ALA A 57 13.38 -6.73 -19.11
C ALA A 57 13.60 -7.26 -20.54
N ALA A 58 14.82 -7.18 -21.09
CA ALA A 58 15.18 -7.73 -22.37
C ALA A 58 16.56 -8.40 -22.33
N TYR A 59 16.80 -9.33 -23.25
CA TYR A 59 18.13 -9.83 -23.57
C TYR A 59 18.61 -9.20 -24.87
N MET A 60 19.91 -9.00 -24.97
CA MET A 60 20.57 -8.58 -26.21
C MET A 60 21.20 -9.82 -26.88
N VAL A 61 20.94 -10.00 -28.17
CA VAL A 61 21.53 -11.04 -29.00
C VAL A 61 22.50 -10.38 -29.93
N GLU A 62 23.78 -10.74 -29.79
CA GLU A 62 24.85 -10.27 -30.66
C GLU A 62 24.84 -11.04 -31.97
N GLY A 63 25.06 -10.36 -33.10
CA GLY A 63 25.09 -10.90 -34.41
C GLY A 63 25.56 -9.85 -35.44
N SER A 64 25.34 -10.12 -36.74
CA SER A 64 25.57 -9.11 -37.78
C SER A 64 24.76 -7.81 -37.55
N VAL A 65 23.61 -7.96 -36.92
CA VAL A 65 22.77 -6.87 -36.39
C VAL A 65 22.36 -7.26 -34.99
N VAL A 66 22.54 -6.33 -34.05
CA VAL A 66 22.10 -6.53 -32.64
C VAL A 66 20.58 -6.60 -32.59
N LYS A 67 20.06 -7.63 -31.93
CA LYS A 67 18.63 -7.86 -31.72
C LYS A 67 18.32 -7.97 -30.23
N TYR A 68 17.06 -7.77 -29.90
CA TYR A 68 16.57 -7.78 -28.52
C TYR A 68 15.40 -8.75 -28.42
N ILE A 69 15.41 -9.56 -27.35
CA ILE A 69 14.38 -10.54 -27.04
C ILE A 69 13.78 -10.16 -25.68
N PRO A 70 12.45 -10.15 -25.52
CA PRO A 70 11.84 -9.83 -24.23
C PRO A 70 12.14 -10.93 -23.20
N VAL A 71 12.44 -10.55 -21.98
CA VAL A 71 12.39 -11.46 -20.84
C VAL A 71 10.91 -11.75 -20.55
N PRO A 72 10.51 -13.03 -20.34
CA PRO A 72 9.13 -13.36 -20.00
C PRO A 72 8.63 -12.52 -18.81
N PRO A 73 7.38 -12.00 -18.84
CA PRO A 73 6.86 -11.09 -17.81
C PRO A 73 6.98 -11.66 -16.40
N GLU A 74 6.65 -12.93 -16.20
CA GLU A 74 6.76 -13.60 -14.91
C GLU A 74 8.20 -13.58 -14.38
N GLN A 75 9.17 -13.89 -15.26
CA GLN A 75 10.59 -13.91 -14.92
C GLN A 75 11.10 -12.48 -14.62
N PHE A 76 10.73 -11.51 -15.46
CA PHE A 76 11.08 -10.09 -15.24
C PHE A 76 10.55 -9.59 -13.90
N CYS A 77 9.26 -9.80 -13.63
CA CYS A 77 8.63 -9.37 -12.38
C CYS A 77 9.28 -10.02 -11.15
N SER A 78 9.48 -11.34 -11.19
CA SER A 78 10.09 -12.08 -10.08
C SER A 78 11.53 -11.63 -9.80
N ASN A 79 12.33 -11.43 -10.84
CA ASN A 79 13.70 -10.94 -10.72
C ASN A 79 13.75 -9.50 -10.17
N HIS A 80 12.85 -8.64 -10.63
CA HIS A 80 12.79 -7.25 -10.16
C HIS A 80 12.42 -7.18 -8.69
N ILE A 81 11.38 -7.91 -8.26
CA ILE A 81 10.98 -7.99 -6.84
C ILE A 81 12.13 -8.51 -5.98
N ARG A 82 12.86 -9.55 -6.41
CA ARG A 82 14.01 -10.06 -5.68
C ARG A 82 15.10 -8.99 -5.52
N ARG A 83 15.48 -8.30 -6.61
CA ARG A 83 16.46 -7.21 -6.56
C ARG A 83 16.03 -6.08 -5.62
N MET A 84 14.73 -5.70 -5.63
CA MET A 84 14.19 -4.68 -4.72
C MET A 84 14.26 -5.12 -3.26
N LYS A 85 14.02 -6.39 -2.95
CA LYS A 85 14.19 -6.94 -1.60
C LYS A 85 15.65 -6.88 -1.13
N GLU A 86 16.59 -7.28 -1.99
CA GLU A 86 18.03 -7.21 -1.71
C GLU A 86 18.48 -5.76 -1.48
N LEU A 87 18.05 -4.83 -2.34
CA LEU A 87 18.33 -3.41 -2.21
C LEU A 87 17.76 -2.81 -0.92
N LYS A 88 16.55 -3.21 -0.54
CA LYS A 88 15.94 -2.83 0.75
C LYS A 88 16.86 -3.20 1.92
N GLU A 89 17.36 -4.42 1.96
CA GLU A 89 18.24 -4.87 3.05
C GLU A 89 19.58 -4.09 3.08
N GLN A 90 20.14 -3.78 1.90
CA GLN A 90 21.33 -2.95 1.79
C GLN A 90 21.08 -1.51 2.31
N ILE A 91 19.94 -0.92 1.94
CA ILE A 91 19.53 0.41 2.41
C ILE A 91 19.38 0.39 3.94
N LEU A 92 18.68 -0.61 4.49
CA LEU A 92 18.48 -0.74 5.94
C LEU A 92 19.79 -0.89 6.70
N ALA A 93 20.77 -1.60 6.12
CA ALA A 93 22.11 -1.74 6.71
C ALA A 93 22.95 -0.44 6.65
N ALA A 94 22.73 0.38 5.62
CA ALA A 94 23.51 1.59 5.37
C ALA A 94 22.91 2.87 6.01
N VAL A 95 21.60 2.88 6.28
CA VAL A 95 20.93 4.05 6.86
C VAL A 95 21.44 4.31 8.29
N PRO A 96 21.80 5.58 8.63
CA PRO A 96 22.16 5.94 10.00
C PRO A 96 21.05 5.57 10.99
N LYS A 97 21.41 5.09 12.17
CA LYS A 97 20.44 4.79 13.23
C LYS A 97 19.55 6.01 13.46
N ARG A 98 18.24 5.82 13.33
CA ARG A 98 17.23 6.86 13.41
C ARG A 98 17.32 7.61 14.74
N ARG A 99 17.28 8.92 14.71
CA ARG A 99 16.95 9.73 15.88
C ARG A 99 15.51 9.40 16.31
N GLU A 100 15.21 9.53 17.60
CA GLU A 100 13.86 9.33 18.15
C GLU A 100 12.80 10.03 17.28
N GLU A 101 11.67 9.37 17.08
CA GLU A 101 10.57 9.96 16.32
C GLU A 101 10.19 11.32 16.93
N PRO A 102 10.02 12.36 16.11
CA PRO A 102 9.67 13.67 16.63
C PRO A 102 8.38 13.58 17.43
N GLU A 103 8.44 14.01 18.68
CA GLU A 103 7.23 14.19 19.49
C GLU A 103 6.39 15.32 18.91
N GLY A 104 5.38 15.00 18.12
CA GLY A 104 4.55 16.02 17.47
C GLY A 104 3.26 15.51 16.90
N TYR A 105 2.59 16.40 16.19
CA TYR A 105 1.46 16.10 15.33
C TYR A 105 1.98 15.99 13.89
N ILE A 106 1.93 14.81 13.34
CA ILE A 106 2.43 14.54 11.98
C ILE A 106 1.25 14.44 11.03
N THR A 107 1.22 15.27 10.01
CA THR A 107 0.20 15.18 8.94
C THR A 107 0.68 14.24 7.85
N ILE A 108 -0.12 13.23 7.54
CA ILE A 108 0.09 12.30 6.43
C ILE A 108 -0.92 12.61 5.32
N LYS A 109 -0.45 12.79 4.08
CA LYS A 109 -1.28 13.12 2.94
C LYS A 109 -1.22 12.03 1.89
N GLY A 110 -2.39 11.72 1.30
CA GLY A 110 -2.56 10.69 0.27
C GLY A 110 -2.97 9.33 0.84
N ALA A 111 -3.95 8.72 0.19
CA ALA A 111 -4.59 7.49 0.65
C ALA A 111 -3.59 6.34 0.85
N ASP A 112 -2.66 6.13 -0.10
CA ASP A 112 -1.69 5.04 -0.04
C ASP A 112 -0.75 5.18 1.18
N LEU A 113 -0.23 6.40 1.45
CA LEU A 113 0.65 6.64 2.59
C LEU A 113 -0.09 6.50 3.94
N ILE A 114 -1.37 6.87 3.97
CA ILE A 114 -2.22 6.69 5.16
C ILE A 114 -2.42 5.20 5.42
N LEU A 115 -2.78 4.42 4.38
CA LEU A 115 -2.96 2.97 4.49
C LEU A 115 -1.67 2.26 4.89
N ASP A 116 -0.53 2.65 4.33
CA ASP A 116 0.77 2.09 4.70
C ASP A 116 1.11 2.37 6.17
N LYS A 117 0.83 3.60 6.64
CA LYS A 117 1.00 3.93 8.06
C LYS A 117 0.06 3.15 8.97
N MET A 118 -1.19 2.93 8.55
CA MET A 118 -2.12 2.07 9.30
C MET A 118 -1.63 0.62 9.37
N ARG A 119 -1.15 0.06 8.26
CA ARG A 119 -0.56 -1.30 8.23
C ARG A 119 0.66 -1.41 9.13
N GLU A 120 1.54 -0.40 9.11
CA GLU A 120 2.71 -0.32 10.00
C GLU A 120 2.28 -0.31 11.48
N MET A 121 1.31 0.55 11.85
CA MET A 121 0.82 0.67 13.22
C MET A 121 0.17 -0.63 13.70
N ILE A 122 -0.68 -1.24 12.88
CA ILE A 122 -1.36 -2.52 13.20
C ILE A 122 -0.32 -3.64 13.34
N GLY A 123 0.63 -3.75 12.41
CA GLY A 123 1.68 -4.77 12.44
C GLY A 123 2.69 -4.60 13.58
N GLY A 124 2.81 -3.39 14.13
CA GLY A 124 3.65 -3.08 15.29
C GLY A 124 2.94 -3.18 16.65
N ALA A 125 1.63 -3.48 16.66
CA ALA A 125 0.82 -3.60 17.87
C ALA A 125 1.32 -4.76 18.78
N ARG A 126 1.21 -4.56 20.09
CA ARG A 126 1.62 -5.54 21.10
C ARG A 126 0.51 -5.97 22.05
N GLU A 127 -0.52 -5.13 22.22
CA GLU A 127 -1.60 -5.39 23.17
C GLU A 127 -2.98 -5.25 22.55
N ARG A 128 -3.25 -4.11 21.89
CA ARG A 128 -4.62 -3.79 21.47
C ARG A 128 -4.69 -2.83 20.30
N ILE A 129 -5.72 -3.03 19.49
CA ILE A 129 -6.06 -2.19 18.34
C ILE A 129 -7.52 -1.78 18.45
N TYR A 130 -7.81 -0.49 18.34
CA TYR A 130 -9.13 0.07 18.20
C TYR A 130 -9.19 0.82 16.87
N LEU A 131 -10.05 0.38 15.97
CA LEU A 131 -10.23 0.96 14.65
C LEU A 131 -11.70 1.28 14.40
N ALA A 132 -11.99 2.55 14.16
CA ALA A 132 -13.27 2.99 13.63
C ALA A 132 -13.07 3.45 12.18
N GLY A 133 -13.80 2.83 11.26
CA GLY A 133 -13.76 3.06 9.82
C GLY A 133 -14.94 2.40 9.12
N ASP A 134 -15.13 2.72 7.85
CA ASP A 134 -16.12 2.05 7.02
C ASP A 134 -15.64 0.65 6.55
N GLN A 135 -16.56 -0.15 6.06
CA GLN A 135 -16.26 -1.51 5.64
C GLN A 135 -15.23 -1.61 4.50
N PRO A 136 -15.21 -0.73 3.48
CA PRO A 136 -14.15 -0.73 2.47
C PRO A 136 -12.74 -0.56 3.06
N LEU A 137 -12.57 0.33 4.05
CA LEU A 137 -11.30 0.51 4.76
C LEU A 137 -10.90 -0.74 5.55
N ILE A 138 -11.85 -1.35 6.27
CA ILE A 138 -11.60 -2.57 7.04
C ILE A 138 -11.09 -3.69 6.13
N ARG A 139 -11.69 -3.87 4.94
CA ARG A 139 -11.22 -4.86 3.94
C ARG A 139 -9.78 -4.64 3.50
N LEU A 140 -9.35 -3.41 3.31
CA LEU A 140 -7.97 -3.09 2.91
C LEU A 140 -6.94 -3.41 4.01
N LEU A 141 -7.39 -3.58 5.24
CA LEU A 141 -6.57 -3.87 6.42
C LEU A 141 -6.83 -5.28 6.99
N GLU A 142 -7.76 -6.04 6.40
CA GLU A 142 -8.28 -7.31 6.94
C GLU A 142 -7.17 -8.30 7.27
N GLU A 143 -6.21 -8.50 6.36
CA GLU A 143 -5.10 -9.44 6.57
C GLU A 143 -4.30 -9.11 7.84
N LYS A 144 -3.98 -7.82 8.05
CA LYS A 144 -3.23 -7.36 9.21
C LYS A 144 -4.04 -7.42 10.50
N LEU A 145 -5.33 -7.13 10.44
CA LEU A 145 -6.23 -7.24 11.59
C LEU A 145 -6.41 -8.70 12.00
N ARG A 146 -6.57 -9.60 11.04
CA ARG A 146 -6.66 -11.05 11.26
C ARG A 146 -5.36 -11.61 11.86
N GLU A 147 -4.21 -11.19 11.34
CA GLU A 147 -2.90 -11.56 11.88
C GLU A 147 -2.77 -11.13 13.35
N ALA A 148 -3.11 -9.88 13.67
CA ALA A 148 -3.09 -9.36 15.03
C ALA A 148 -4.02 -10.14 15.97
N GLY A 149 -5.26 -10.44 15.54
CA GLY A 149 -6.21 -11.25 16.32
C GLY A 149 -5.69 -12.66 16.59
N ARG A 150 -5.10 -13.33 15.58
CA ARG A 150 -4.49 -14.67 15.75
C ARG A 150 -3.29 -14.67 16.69
N GLN A 151 -2.59 -13.55 16.82
CA GLN A 151 -1.51 -13.37 17.81
C GLN A 151 -2.04 -13.11 19.23
N GLY A 152 -3.37 -13.07 19.41
CA GLY A 152 -4.02 -12.86 20.72
C GLY A 152 -4.15 -11.39 21.12
N LEU A 153 -3.91 -10.44 20.21
CA LEU A 153 -4.13 -9.02 20.49
C LEU A 153 -5.64 -8.71 20.56
N LYS A 154 -6.01 -7.79 21.43
CA LYS A 154 -7.38 -7.31 21.47
C LYS A 154 -7.66 -6.39 20.27
N VAL A 155 -8.45 -6.88 19.31
CA VAL A 155 -8.90 -6.11 18.14
C VAL A 155 -10.35 -5.68 18.34
N VAL A 156 -10.62 -4.37 18.30
CA VAL A 156 -11.95 -3.78 18.41
C VAL A 156 -12.24 -2.94 17.18
N LEU A 157 -13.32 -3.27 16.49
CA LEU A 157 -13.74 -2.61 15.25
C LEU A 157 -15.09 -1.92 15.45
N LEU A 158 -15.19 -0.66 15.01
CA LEU A 158 -16.43 0.09 14.90
C LEU A 158 -16.65 0.38 13.40
N THR A 159 -17.58 -0.32 12.77
CA THR A 159 -17.83 -0.24 11.33
C THR A 159 -19.31 -0.33 11.00
N ASP A 160 -19.67 -0.03 9.78
CA ASP A 160 -21.06 0.06 9.29
C ASP A 160 -21.62 -1.28 8.82
N GLN A 161 -20.80 -2.29 8.63
CA GLN A 161 -21.20 -3.61 8.16
C GLN A 161 -20.48 -4.73 8.91
N GLU A 162 -21.03 -5.93 8.84
CA GLU A 162 -20.39 -7.14 9.34
C GLU A 162 -19.07 -7.43 8.60
N THR A 163 -18.11 -8.00 9.31
CA THR A 163 -16.82 -8.39 8.80
C THR A 163 -16.52 -9.84 9.13
N ASP A 164 -15.82 -10.54 8.23
CA ASP A 164 -15.34 -11.91 8.48
C ASP A 164 -14.02 -11.90 9.29
N LEU A 165 -14.09 -11.34 10.50
CA LEU A 165 -12.97 -11.26 11.45
C LEU A 165 -13.41 -11.81 12.81
N PRO A 166 -13.50 -13.14 12.97
CA PRO A 166 -14.03 -13.77 14.19
C PRO A 166 -13.19 -13.47 15.45
N GLU A 167 -11.93 -13.08 15.27
CA GLU A 167 -11.04 -12.71 16.36
C GLU A 167 -11.27 -11.28 16.88
N ALA A 168 -12.07 -10.47 16.15
CA ALA A 168 -12.32 -9.08 16.50
C ALA A 168 -13.63 -8.91 17.27
N ILE A 169 -13.67 -7.96 18.20
CA ILE A 169 -14.90 -7.47 18.82
C ILE A 169 -15.49 -6.41 17.88
N LEU A 170 -16.66 -6.69 17.34
CA LEU A 170 -17.33 -5.83 16.37
C LEU A 170 -18.44 -5.01 17.04
N TYR A 171 -18.42 -3.71 16.80
CA TYR A 171 -19.50 -2.78 17.10
C TYR A 171 -20.04 -2.20 15.79
N GLN A 172 -21.30 -2.48 15.49
CA GLN A 172 -21.94 -1.92 14.30
C GLN A 172 -22.40 -0.49 14.57
N ARG A 173 -22.06 0.44 13.67
CA ARG A 173 -22.41 1.86 13.77
C ARG A 173 -22.93 2.39 12.44
N GLU A 174 -23.49 3.61 12.47
CA GLU A 174 -23.83 4.30 11.22
C GLU A 174 -22.58 4.53 10.36
N SER A 175 -22.76 4.42 9.03
CA SER A 175 -21.68 4.66 8.07
C SER A 175 -21.18 6.11 8.16
N ARG A 176 -19.86 6.25 8.19
CA ARG A 176 -19.15 7.52 8.09
C ARG A 176 -18.04 7.36 7.06
N PRO A 177 -18.38 7.47 5.77
CA PRO A 177 -17.46 7.18 4.69
C PRO A 177 -16.15 7.96 4.82
N GLY A 178 -15.06 7.24 4.67
CA GLY A 178 -13.72 7.79 4.71
C GLY A 178 -13.18 8.18 6.09
N GLN A 179 -14.00 8.30 7.13
CA GLN A 179 -13.53 8.71 8.46
C GLN A 179 -12.72 7.61 9.14
N ILE A 180 -11.53 7.95 9.62
CA ILE A 180 -10.61 7.05 10.31
C ILE A 180 -10.35 7.51 11.73
N ARG A 181 -10.43 6.56 12.67
CA ARG A 181 -9.88 6.70 14.04
C ARG A 181 -9.21 5.38 14.43
N LEU A 182 -7.88 5.36 14.43
CA LEU A 182 -7.08 4.20 14.82
C LEU A 182 -6.29 4.53 16.08
N ILE A 183 -6.38 3.68 17.10
CA ILE A 183 -5.53 3.71 18.28
C ILE A 183 -4.85 2.36 18.42
N VAL A 184 -3.52 2.39 18.62
CA VAL A 184 -2.72 1.20 18.89
C VAL A 184 -2.04 1.34 20.25
N ASP A 185 -2.20 0.32 21.09
CA ASP A 185 -1.58 0.17 22.42
C ASP A 185 -1.78 1.37 23.36
N SER A 186 -2.80 2.19 23.12
CA SER A 186 -2.98 3.48 23.81
C SER A 186 -1.74 4.40 23.77
N THR A 187 -0.88 4.21 22.78
CA THR A 187 0.39 4.94 22.58
C THR A 187 0.41 5.72 21.28
N TYR A 188 -0.29 5.23 20.28
CA TYR A 188 -0.32 5.81 18.94
C TYR A 188 -1.75 6.07 18.51
N VAL A 189 -1.96 7.22 17.88
CA VAL A 189 -3.24 7.56 17.25
C VAL A 189 -3.04 8.04 15.83
N LEU A 190 -3.95 7.61 14.94
CA LEU A 190 -4.09 8.13 13.59
C LEU A 190 -5.56 8.44 13.37
N THR A 191 -5.87 9.66 12.96
CA THR A 191 -7.24 10.13 12.73
C THR A 191 -7.30 11.11 11.58
N GLY A 192 -8.37 11.06 10.81
CA GLY A 192 -8.58 11.91 9.63
C GLY A 192 -9.54 11.27 8.64
N ASP A 193 -9.37 11.59 7.37
CA ASP A 193 -10.25 11.17 6.31
C ASP A 193 -9.48 10.55 5.14
N ILE A 194 -10.03 9.47 4.59
CA ILE A 194 -9.61 8.82 3.35
C ILE A 194 -10.78 8.88 2.35
N ASP A 195 -10.62 9.62 1.27
CA ASP A 195 -11.60 9.75 0.19
C ASP A 195 -11.22 8.98 -1.09
N GLY A 196 -10.12 8.22 -1.03
CA GLY A 196 -9.57 7.49 -2.16
C GLY A 196 -8.71 8.34 -3.10
N GLY A 197 -8.51 9.63 -2.80
CA GLY A 197 -7.77 10.58 -3.62
C GLY A 197 -6.52 11.18 -2.95
N LYS A 198 -5.97 12.20 -3.63
CA LYS A 198 -4.78 12.93 -3.15
C LYS A 198 -5.09 13.86 -1.99
N ASP A 199 -6.35 14.20 -1.78
CA ASP A 199 -6.80 15.11 -0.73
C ASP A 199 -7.00 14.42 0.62
N SER A 200 -6.92 13.07 0.64
CA SER A 200 -6.91 12.28 1.88
C SER A 200 -5.85 12.78 2.83
N THR A 201 -6.25 13.06 4.08
CA THR A 201 -5.36 13.65 5.09
C THR A 201 -5.63 13.06 6.46
N CYS A 202 -4.57 12.59 7.14
CA CYS A 202 -4.64 12.10 8.50
C CYS A 202 -3.60 12.76 9.40
N LEU A 203 -3.96 12.88 10.68
CA LEU A 203 -3.09 13.29 11.77
C LEU A 203 -2.60 12.05 12.51
N TYR A 204 -1.29 11.85 12.57
CA TYR A 204 -0.63 10.83 13.37
C TYR A 204 0.06 11.47 14.57
N SER A 205 -0.05 10.89 15.77
CA SER A 205 0.59 11.43 16.96
C SER A 205 0.79 10.39 18.06
N ARG A 206 1.78 10.67 18.93
CA ARG A 206 2.01 10.02 20.22
C ARG A 206 1.64 10.92 21.40
N LYS A 207 1.11 12.12 21.14
CA LYS A 207 0.74 13.08 22.19
C LYS A 207 -0.44 12.56 22.99
N LYS A 208 -0.23 12.45 24.29
CA LYS A 208 -1.19 11.88 25.23
C LYS A 208 -2.57 12.56 25.17
N ASN A 209 -2.61 13.89 25.04
CA ASN A 209 -3.86 14.63 24.95
C ASN A 209 -4.73 14.20 23.76
N LEU A 210 -4.12 13.96 22.58
CA LEU A 210 -4.87 13.48 21.39
C LEU A 210 -5.30 12.03 21.58
N ILE A 211 -4.43 11.19 22.12
CA ILE A 211 -4.75 9.79 22.42
C ILE A 211 -5.94 9.71 23.37
N ASP A 212 -5.90 10.46 24.48
CA ASP A 212 -6.98 10.46 25.48
C ASP A 212 -8.30 10.97 24.87
N LEU A 213 -8.26 12.03 24.06
CA LEU A 213 -9.43 12.57 23.36
C LEU A 213 -10.09 11.53 22.44
N ILE A 214 -9.31 10.90 21.58
CA ILE A 214 -9.85 9.89 20.64
C ILE A 214 -10.28 8.62 21.38
N LYS A 215 -9.56 8.22 22.41
CA LYS A 215 -9.91 7.08 23.26
C LYS A 215 -11.24 7.30 23.99
N ASP A 216 -11.47 8.47 24.55
CA ASP A 216 -12.72 8.81 25.22
C ASP A 216 -13.88 8.91 24.22
N SER A 217 -13.62 9.46 23.03
CA SER A 217 -14.59 9.47 21.94
C SER A 217 -15.03 8.05 21.58
N LEU A 218 -14.08 7.12 21.33
CA LEU A 218 -14.40 5.73 20.98
C LEU A 218 -15.10 4.99 22.13
N LYS A 219 -14.67 5.17 23.38
CA LYS A 219 -15.34 4.57 24.55
C LYS A 219 -16.79 5.03 24.70
N ASN A 220 -17.05 6.31 24.48
CA ASN A 220 -18.40 6.84 24.58
C ASN A 220 -19.28 6.32 23.45
N GLU A 221 -18.75 6.21 22.24
CA GLU A 221 -19.45 5.63 21.09
C GLU A 221 -19.79 4.15 21.37
N ILE A 222 -18.85 3.35 21.85
CA ILE A 222 -19.09 1.94 22.24
C ILE A 222 -20.20 1.82 23.29
N LYS A 223 -20.15 2.63 24.36
CA LYS A 223 -21.19 2.61 25.38
C LYS A 223 -22.58 2.93 24.84
N LEU A 224 -22.69 3.87 23.91
CA LEU A 224 -23.95 4.21 23.26
C LEU A 224 -24.48 3.05 22.41
N LEU A 225 -23.60 2.40 21.64
CA LEU A 225 -23.95 1.23 20.82
C LEU A 225 -24.42 0.06 21.68
N GLU A 226 -23.72 -0.24 22.79
CA GLU A 226 -24.11 -1.29 23.74
C GLU A 226 -25.47 -1.00 24.39
N ALA A 227 -25.73 0.25 24.76
CA ALA A 227 -27.02 0.65 25.36
C ALA A 227 -28.18 0.56 24.35
N SER A 228 -27.94 0.83 23.06
CA SER A 228 -28.94 0.71 22.00
C SER A 228 -29.29 -0.75 21.72
N SER A 229 -28.30 -1.62 21.62
CA SER A 229 -28.49 -3.07 21.36
C SER A 229 -29.25 -3.76 22.50
N GLN A 230 -29.06 -3.32 23.77
CA GLN A 230 -29.81 -3.85 24.92
C GLN A 230 -31.28 -3.42 24.93
N LYS A 231 -31.65 -2.31 24.31
CA LYS A 231 -33.05 -1.87 24.18
C LYS A 231 -33.80 -2.65 23.11
N GLU A 232 -33.15 -2.98 21.98
CA GLU A 232 -33.74 -3.77 20.89
C GLU A 232 -33.96 -5.21 21.30
N SER A 233 -33.10 -5.79 22.16
CA SER A 233 -33.27 -7.17 22.67
C SER A 233 -34.36 -7.33 23.71
N LYS A 234 -35.01 -6.25 24.18
CA LYS A 234 -36.09 -6.26 25.21
C LYS A 234 -37.48 -5.98 24.64
N ILE A 235 -37.61 -5.83 23.31
CA ILE A 235 -38.85 -5.70 22.57
C ILE A 235 -39.13 -7.02 21.82
#